data_1130951616d1ed5f13b5ccab21b781c2
#
_entry.id   1130951616d1ed5f13b5ccab21b781c2
#
_cell.length_a   1.000
_cell.length_b   1.000
_cell.length_c   1.000
_cell.angle_alpha   90.00
_cell.angle_beta   90.00
_cell.angle_gamma   90.00
#
_symmetry.space_group_name_H-M   'P 1'
#
loop_
_entity.id
_entity.type
_entity.pdbx_description
1 polymer ?
#
loop_
_entity_poly.entity_id
_entity_poly.type
_entity_poly.pdbx_seq_one_letter_code
_entity_poly.pdbx_strand_id
1 'polypeptide(L)'
;MVSAPAPAMRYVKLDQSEIRQIKELYEGVMSHACHGLFFKEGSVIGTDMAEEALKDRTNFFERAGAILKERGWVEETSFTDTEVVVKGSIEVTPSDIPTCHRLRGILREFYERFKGGRVKCTEEMCASTGHPECRFRIEEM
;
A
#
# COMPACT_ATOMS: atom_id res chain seq x y z
N MET A 1 0.59 0.84 -42.41
CA MET A 1 1.61 1.21 -41.43
C MET A 1 1.33 0.49 -40.12
N VAL A 2 2.30 -0.26 -39.60
CA VAL A 2 2.13 -1.00 -38.36
C VAL A 2 2.57 -0.11 -37.20
N SER A 3 1.71 0.05 -36.20
CA SER A 3 2.08 0.78 -34.99
C SER A 3 3.17 0.03 -34.24
N ALA A 4 4.13 0.72 -33.68
CA ALA A 4 5.08 0.11 -32.77
C ALA A 4 4.34 -0.48 -31.57
N PRO A 5 4.73 -1.66 -31.06
CA PRO A 5 4.12 -2.19 -29.84
C PRO A 5 4.36 -1.21 -28.69
N ALA A 6 3.41 -1.13 -27.76
CA ALA A 6 3.60 -0.36 -26.55
C ALA A 6 4.85 -0.89 -25.81
N PRO A 7 5.68 -0.02 -25.24
CA PRO A 7 6.84 -0.49 -24.48
C PRO A 7 6.39 -1.37 -23.32
N ALA A 8 7.15 -2.41 -23.02
CA ALA A 8 6.90 -3.22 -21.85
C ALA A 8 6.97 -2.35 -20.60
N MET A 9 6.09 -2.61 -19.64
CA MET A 9 6.11 -1.88 -18.37
C MET A 9 7.41 -2.16 -17.63
N ARG A 10 8.05 -1.12 -17.19
CA ARG A 10 9.33 -1.19 -16.50
C ARG A 10 9.15 -0.91 -15.03
N TYR A 11 9.86 -1.63 -14.22
CA TYR A 11 9.81 -1.51 -12.75
C TYR A 11 11.19 -1.33 -12.17
N VAL A 12 11.25 -0.58 -11.07
CA VAL A 12 12.41 -0.57 -10.19
C VAL A 12 12.10 -1.54 -9.05
N LYS A 13 13.04 -2.41 -8.73
CA LYS A 13 12.88 -3.36 -7.62
C LYS A 13 13.71 -2.87 -6.44
N LEU A 14 13.04 -2.75 -5.28
CA LEU A 14 13.66 -2.43 -4.01
C LEU A 14 13.40 -3.58 -3.05
N ASP A 15 14.41 -3.95 -2.26
CA ASP A 15 14.20 -4.97 -1.23
C ASP A 15 13.80 -4.34 0.10
N GLN A 16 13.45 -5.19 1.07
CA GLN A 16 13.00 -4.73 2.38
C GLN A 16 14.06 -3.92 3.11
N SER A 17 15.33 -4.29 2.96
CA SER A 17 16.45 -3.56 3.57
C SER A 17 16.59 -2.15 3.00
N GLU A 18 16.47 -2.01 1.69
CA GLU A 18 16.53 -0.71 1.03
C GLU A 18 15.36 0.19 1.46
N ILE A 19 14.17 -0.36 1.55
CA ILE A 19 12.99 0.39 2.02
C ILE A 19 13.20 0.88 3.45
N ARG A 20 13.74 0.04 4.33
CA ARG A 20 14.08 0.43 5.70
C ARG A 20 15.12 1.55 5.73
N GLN A 21 16.18 1.44 4.93
CA GLN A 21 17.23 2.44 4.87
C GLN A 21 16.73 3.78 4.36
N ILE A 22 15.83 3.77 3.36
CA ILE A 22 15.19 4.98 2.85
C ILE A 22 14.37 5.64 3.96
N LYS A 23 13.60 4.85 4.70
CA LYS A 23 12.82 5.34 5.84
C LYS A 23 13.74 6.02 6.87
N GLU A 24 14.82 5.34 7.26
CA GLU A 24 15.78 5.87 8.23
C GLU A 24 16.44 7.17 7.74
N LEU A 25 16.76 7.25 6.46
CA LEU A 25 17.33 8.44 5.84
C LEU A 25 16.39 9.64 5.98
N TYR A 26 15.12 9.47 5.60
CA TYR A 26 14.16 10.56 5.66
C TYR A 26 13.81 10.93 7.10
N GLU A 27 13.70 9.96 7.99
CA GLU A 27 13.46 10.24 9.42
C GLU A 27 14.63 11.01 10.04
N GLY A 28 15.86 10.76 9.59
CA GLY A 28 17.02 11.50 10.03
C GLY A 28 17.01 12.96 9.59
N VAL A 29 16.37 13.26 8.47
CA VAL A 29 16.28 14.63 7.93
C VAL A 29 15.02 15.36 8.42
N MET A 30 13.88 14.68 8.45
CA MET A 30 12.57 15.29 8.64
C MET A 30 11.84 14.82 9.91
N SER A 31 12.46 13.97 10.71
CA SER A 31 11.79 13.28 11.81
C SER A 31 10.55 12.55 11.29
N HIS A 32 9.47 12.50 12.07
CA HIS A 32 8.25 11.79 11.66
C HIS A 32 7.42 12.51 10.60
N ALA A 33 7.79 13.73 10.21
CA ALA A 33 7.09 14.47 9.16
C ALA A 33 7.11 13.74 7.81
N CYS A 34 8.14 12.91 7.56
CA CYS A 34 8.23 12.14 6.32
C CYS A 34 7.14 11.08 6.19
N HIS A 35 6.49 10.65 7.27
CA HIS A 35 5.46 9.62 7.24
C HIS A 35 4.26 10.06 6.41
N GLY A 36 3.88 11.34 6.47
CA GLY A 36 2.82 11.89 5.62
C GLY A 36 3.19 11.88 4.14
N LEU A 37 4.47 12.09 3.82
CA LEU A 37 4.95 12.01 2.45
C LEU A 37 4.93 10.58 1.93
N PHE A 38 5.33 9.60 2.73
CA PHE A 38 5.23 8.19 2.37
C PHE A 38 3.78 7.77 2.11
N PHE A 39 2.86 8.26 2.92
CA PHE A 39 1.44 8.02 2.72
C PHE A 39 0.97 8.57 1.36
N LYS A 40 1.36 9.78 1.01
CA LYS A 40 1.03 10.39 -0.28
C LYS A 40 1.65 9.63 -1.44
N GLU A 41 2.89 9.18 -1.29
CA GLU A 41 3.54 8.29 -2.26
C GLU A 41 2.70 7.04 -2.50
N GLY A 42 2.23 6.42 -1.41
CA GLY A 42 1.36 5.25 -1.49
C GLY A 42 0.09 5.51 -2.28
N SER A 43 -0.52 6.68 -2.10
CA SER A 43 -1.72 7.04 -2.88
C SER A 43 -1.41 7.14 -4.37
N VAL A 44 -0.26 7.71 -4.74
CA VAL A 44 0.18 7.78 -6.14
C VAL A 44 0.41 6.38 -6.70
N ILE A 45 1.15 5.54 -5.97
CA ILE A 45 1.45 4.16 -6.37
C ILE A 45 0.14 3.36 -6.52
N GLY A 46 -0.79 3.56 -5.60
CA GLY A 46 -2.07 2.84 -5.59
C GLY A 46 -3.01 3.20 -6.74
N THR A 47 -2.84 4.36 -7.37
CA THR A 47 -3.70 4.81 -8.47
C THR A 47 -3.68 3.82 -9.64
N ASP A 48 -2.51 3.46 -10.14
CA ASP A 48 -2.38 2.54 -11.27
C ASP A 48 -2.84 1.13 -10.91
N MET A 49 -2.54 0.69 -9.69
CA MET A 49 -3.00 -0.60 -9.19
C MET A 49 -4.53 -0.66 -9.13
N ALA A 50 -5.16 0.41 -8.64
CA ALA A 50 -6.61 0.50 -8.56
C ALA A 50 -7.26 0.49 -9.95
N GLU A 51 -6.69 1.21 -10.90
CA GLU A 51 -7.18 1.22 -12.28
C GLU A 51 -7.11 -0.17 -12.90
N GLU A 52 -6.03 -0.89 -12.67
CA GLU A 52 -5.89 -2.27 -13.14
C GLU A 52 -6.94 -3.19 -12.52
N ALA A 53 -7.15 -3.08 -11.21
CA ALA A 53 -8.15 -3.88 -10.50
C ALA A 53 -9.58 -3.54 -10.93
N LEU A 54 -9.86 -2.27 -11.28
CA LEU A 54 -11.18 -1.83 -11.72
C LEU A 54 -11.59 -2.38 -13.08
N LYS A 55 -10.67 -2.96 -13.86
CA LYS A 55 -11.02 -3.65 -15.10
C LYS A 55 -11.97 -4.82 -14.85
N ASP A 56 -12.00 -5.34 -13.64
CA ASP A 56 -12.97 -6.35 -13.20
C ASP A 56 -13.54 -5.92 -11.85
N ARG A 57 -14.53 -5.03 -11.89
CA ARG A 57 -15.11 -4.43 -10.70
C ARG A 57 -15.73 -5.47 -9.74
N THR A 58 -16.29 -6.53 -10.26
CA THR A 58 -16.90 -7.59 -9.45
C THR A 58 -15.87 -8.26 -8.52
N ASN A 59 -14.65 -8.42 -8.99
CA ASN A 59 -13.56 -9.05 -8.24
C ASN A 59 -12.48 -8.02 -7.87
N PHE A 60 -12.86 -6.77 -7.65
CA PHE A 60 -11.92 -5.67 -7.43
C PHE A 60 -10.92 -5.96 -6.33
N PHE A 61 -11.38 -6.28 -5.12
CA PHE A 61 -10.48 -6.47 -3.98
C PHE A 61 -9.63 -7.72 -4.10
N GLU A 62 -10.17 -8.78 -4.70
CA GLU A 62 -9.39 -9.98 -4.99
C GLU A 62 -8.25 -9.66 -5.94
N ARG A 63 -8.52 -8.90 -7.00
CA ARG A 63 -7.49 -8.47 -7.95
C ARG A 63 -6.49 -7.50 -7.34
N ALA A 64 -6.96 -6.54 -6.55
CA ALA A 64 -6.10 -5.57 -5.86
C ALA A 64 -5.12 -6.29 -4.93
N GLY A 65 -5.60 -7.26 -4.16
CA GLY A 65 -4.76 -8.08 -3.29
C GLY A 65 -3.72 -8.89 -4.08
N ALA A 66 -4.14 -9.47 -5.21
CA ALA A 66 -3.22 -10.21 -6.08
C ALA A 66 -2.11 -9.31 -6.66
N ILE A 67 -2.45 -8.08 -7.05
CA ILE A 67 -1.48 -7.11 -7.56
C ILE A 67 -0.48 -6.72 -6.46
N LEU A 68 -0.96 -6.47 -5.25
CA LEU A 68 -0.08 -6.15 -4.12
C LEU A 68 0.92 -7.28 -3.85
N LYS A 69 0.44 -8.51 -3.87
CA LYS A 69 1.28 -9.69 -3.67
C LYS A 69 2.29 -9.86 -4.80
N GLU A 70 1.85 -9.76 -6.02
CA GLU A 70 2.69 -9.90 -7.21
C GLU A 70 3.82 -8.86 -7.23
N ARG A 71 3.52 -7.63 -6.83
CA ARG A 71 4.51 -6.55 -6.78
C ARG A 71 5.37 -6.57 -5.53
N GLY A 72 5.13 -7.49 -4.62
CA GLY A 72 5.98 -7.70 -3.44
C GLY A 72 5.66 -6.80 -2.25
N TRP A 73 4.54 -6.10 -2.25
CA TRP A 73 4.15 -5.24 -1.12
C TRP A 73 3.74 -6.04 0.11
N VAL A 74 3.11 -7.19 -0.11
CA VAL A 74 2.56 -8.02 0.96
C VAL A 74 2.72 -9.50 0.61
N GLU A 75 2.63 -10.37 1.61
CA GLU A 75 2.52 -11.81 1.39
C GLU A 75 1.06 -12.23 1.21
N GLU A 76 0.16 -11.69 2.04
CA GLU A 76 -1.28 -11.99 1.99
C GLU A 76 -2.10 -10.77 2.40
N THR A 77 -3.30 -10.67 1.85
CA THR A 77 -4.29 -9.66 2.23
C THR A 77 -5.68 -10.27 2.37
N SER A 78 -6.49 -9.64 3.22
CA SER A 78 -7.91 -9.93 3.36
C SER A 78 -8.66 -8.60 3.48
N PHE A 79 -9.67 -8.39 2.64
CA PHE A 79 -10.42 -7.14 2.58
C PHE A 79 -11.86 -7.36 3.03
N THR A 80 -12.37 -6.44 3.85
CA THR A 80 -13.81 -6.29 4.11
C THR A 80 -14.19 -4.84 3.82
N ASP A 81 -15.45 -4.48 3.99
CA ASP A 81 -15.88 -3.08 3.76
C ASP A 81 -15.22 -2.09 4.71
N THR A 82 -14.78 -2.54 5.88
CA THR A 82 -14.29 -1.65 6.95
C THR A 82 -12.88 -1.98 7.43
N GLU A 83 -12.30 -3.07 6.96
CA GLU A 83 -11.01 -3.53 7.50
C GLU A 83 -10.18 -4.24 6.45
N VAL A 84 -8.86 -4.04 6.52
CA VAL A 84 -7.90 -4.80 5.75
C VAL A 84 -6.92 -5.46 6.71
N VAL A 85 -6.73 -6.76 6.56
CA VAL A 85 -5.70 -7.51 7.29
C VAL A 85 -4.58 -7.83 6.31
N VAL A 86 -3.35 -7.51 6.70
CA VAL A 86 -2.16 -7.73 5.87
C VAL A 86 -1.14 -8.54 6.64
N LYS A 87 -0.61 -9.57 5.99
CA LYS A 87 0.52 -10.35 6.48
C LYS A 87 1.72 -10.13 5.57
N GLY A 88 2.89 -9.96 6.18
CA GLY A 88 4.14 -9.84 5.44
C GLY A 88 4.26 -8.55 4.64
N SER A 89 3.86 -7.40 5.21
CA SER A 89 4.12 -6.10 4.58
C SER A 89 5.61 -5.86 4.46
N ILE A 90 6.05 -5.42 3.28
CA ILE A 90 7.47 -5.12 3.04
C ILE A 90 7.97 -3.94 3.88
N GLU A 91 7.08 -3.09 4.37
CA GLU A 91 7.44 -1.94 5.20
C GLU A 91 7.63 -2.28 6.68
N VAL A 92 7.40 -3.54 7.09
CA VAL A 92 7.54 -3.96 8.48
C VAL A 92 9.02 -3.94 8.90
N THR A 93 9.29 -3.25 9.99
CA THR A 93 10.59 -3.22 10.67
C THR A 93 10.33 -2.94 12.15
N PRO A 94 11.11 -3.50 13.08
CA PRO A 94 10.88 -3.24 14.51
C PRO A 94 10.80 -1.74 14.80
N SER A 95 9.73 -1.31 15.47
CA SER A 95 9.44 0.10 15.72
C SER A 95 8.49 0.26 16.91
N ASP A 96 8.49 1.43 17.51
CA ASP A 96 7.52 1.78 18.55
C ASP A 96 6.21 2.29 17.98
N ILE A 97 6.18 2.59 16.67
CA ILE A 97 5.00 3.11 15.98
C ILE A 97 4.77 2.33 14.69
N PRO A 98 3.55 2.37 14.12
CA PRO A 98 3.26 1.76 12.82
C PRO A 98 4.18 2.28 11.73
N THR A 99 4.54 1.41 10.78
CA THR A 99 5.52 1.72 9.72
C THR A 99 4.99 1.55 8.31
N CYS A 100 3.77 1.05 8.13
CA CYS A 100 3.22 0.76 6.80
C CYS A 100 2.56 1.98 6.16
N HIS A 101 3.30 3.08 6.05
CA HIS A 101 2.75 4.36 5.59
C HIS A 101 2.36 4.37 4.12
N ARG A 102 3.22 3.82 3.23
CA ARG A 102 2.91 3.72 1.80
C ARG A 102 1.74 2.77 1.57
N LEU A 103 1.77 1.63 2.24
CA LEU A 103 0.70 0.64 2.12
C LEU A 103 -0.64 1.24 2.54
N ARG A 104 -0.65 2.01 3.64
CA ARG A 104 -1.86 2.71 4.09
C ARG A 104 -2.40 3.65 3.00
N GLY A 105 -1.52 4.35 2.30
CA GLY A 105 -1.91 5.21 1.17
C GLY A 105 -2.46 4.43 -0.01
N ILE A 106 -1.83 3.31 -0.35
CA ILE A 106 -2.30 2.41 -1.42
C ILE A 106 -3.71 1.90 -1.09
N LEU A 107 -3.91 1.42 0.13
CA LEU A 107 -5.20 0.87 0.56
C LEU A 107 -6.29 1.93 0.55
N ARG A 108 -5.99 3.16 1.00
CA ARG A 108 -6.95 4.26 0.91
C ARG A 108 -7.38 4.49 -0.53
N GLU A 109 -6.42 4.52 -1.45
CA GLU A 109 -6.69 4.74 -2.86
C GLU A 109 -7.61 3.65 -3.44
N PHE A 110 -7.39 2.38 -3.05
CA PHE A 110 -8.24 1.29 -3.48
C PHE A 110 -9.70 1.52 -3.07
N TYR A 111 -9.94 1.88 -1.82
CA TYR A 111 -11.31 2.08 -1.33
C TYR A 111 -11.94 3.32 -1.91
N GLU A 112 -11.21 4.41 -2.07
CA GLU A 112 -11.75 5.63 -2.68
C GLU A 112 -12.15 5.40 -4.12
N ARG A 113 -11.32 4.72 -4.89
CA ARG A 113 -11.61 4.40 -6.29
C ARG A 113 -12.77 3.44 -6.43
N PHE A 114 -12.85 2.43 -5.58
CA PHE A 114 -13.93 1.45 -5.62
C PHE A 114 -15.26 2.05 -5.17
N LYS A 115 -15.26 2.80 -4.08
CA LYS A 115 -16.49 3.38 -3.49
C LYS A 115 -16.94 4.67 -4.18
N GLY A 116 -16.03 5.37 -4.82
CA GLY A 116 -16.31 6.65 -5.46
C GLY A 116 -16.42 7.83 -4.49
N GLY A 117 -15.92 7.68 -3.26
CA GLY A 117 -15.95 8.71 -2.24
C GLY A 117 -14.71 8.67 -1.37
N ARG A 118 -14.55 9.69 -0.52
CA ARG A 118 -13.38 9.80 0.35
C ARG A 118 -13.46 8.84 1.53
N VAL A 119 -12.32 8.23 1.86
CA VAL A 119 -12.20 7.37 3.03
C VAL A 119 -10.97 7.73 3.85
N LYS A 120 -11.03 7.40 5.12
CA LYS A 120 -9.89 7.46 6.04
C LYS A 120 -9.40 6.03 6.25
N CYS A 121 -8.10 5.83 6.12
CA CYS A 121 -7.45 4.55 6.37
C CYS A 121 -6.48 4.73 7.55
N THR A 122 -6.71 3.98 8.62
CA THR A 122 -5.89 4.06 9.84
C THR A 122 -5.25 2.70 10.11
N GLU A 123 -3.94 2.68 10.29
CA GLU A 123 -3.24 1.46 10.72
C GLU A 123 -3.43 1.28 12.22
N GLU A 124 -4.28 0.33 12.62
CA GLU A 124 -4.59 0.06 14.02
C GLU A 124 -3.62 -0.93 14.68
N MET A 125 -3.14 -1.89 13.91
CA MET A 125 -2.14 -2.86 14.36
C MET A 125 -1.06 -2.94 13.31
N CYS A 126 0.19 -3.03 13.77
CA CYS A 126 1.33 -3.16 12.89
C CYS A 126 2.25 -4.26 13.42
N ALA A 127 2.69 -5.15 12.53
CA ALA A 127 3.64 -6.20 12.90
C ALA A 127 4.95 -5.59 13.41
N SER A 128 5.27 -4.37 12.99
CA SER A 128 6.46 -3.64 13.48
C SER A 128 6.43 -3.37 14.97
N THR A 129 5.24 -3.22 15.56
CA THR A 129 5.05 -2.94 16.98
C THR A 129 4.73 -4.20 17.82
N GLY A 130 4.99 -5.39 17.27
CA GLY A 130 4.85 -6.64 17.99
C GLY A 130 3.55 -7.41 17.77
N HIS A 131 2.70 -6.95 16.86
CA HIS A 131 1.48 -7.68 16.50
C HIS A 131 1.78 -8.79 15.47
N PRO A 132 0.95 -9.84 15.40
CA PRO A 132 1.18 -10.93 14.43
C PRO A 132 0.90 -10.54 12.99
N GLU A 133 0.17 -9.44 12.77
CA GLU A 133 -0.24 -8.96 11.45
C GLU A 133 -0.48 -7.45 11.50
N CYS A 134 -0.68 -6.86 10.33
CA CYS A 134 -1.07 -5.45 10.23
C CYS A 134 -2.57 -5.37 9.96
N ARG A 135 -3.27 -4.45 10.64
CA ARG A 135 -4.69 -4.19 10.45
C ARG A 135 -4.94 -2.72 10.18
N PHE A 136 -5.74 -2.48 9.17
CA PHE A 136 -6.12 -1.12 8.75
C PHE A 136 -7.62 -0.97 8.84
N ARG A 137 -8.08 0.11 9.47
CA ARG A 137 -9.51 0.44 9.51
C ARG A 137 -9.85 1.40 8.39
N ILE A 138 -10.97 1.14 7.72
CA ILE A 138 -11.50 1.96 6.64
C ILE A 138 -12.78 2.62 7.12
N GLU A 139 -12.81 3.95 7.10
CA GLU A 139 -13.97 4.74 7.50
C GLU A 139 -14.36 5.71 6.38
N GLU A 140 -15.63 5.76 6.05
CA GLU A 140 -16.14 6.75 5.09
C GLU A 140 -16.10 8.14 5.72
N MET A 141 -15.72 9.13 4.92
CA MET A 141 -15.65 10.51 5.36
C MET A 141 -16.82 11.32 4.85
#